data_998cf0bb2cf0263921fc21376a878a5d
#
_entry.id   998cf0bb2cf0263921fc21376a878a5d
#
_cell.length_a   1.000
_cell.length_b   1.000
_cell.length_c   1.000
_cell.angle_alpha   90.00
_cell.angle_beta   90.00
_cell.angle_gamma   90.00
#
_symmetry.space_group_name_H-M   'P 1'
#
loop_
_entity.id
_entity.type
_entity.pdbx_description
1 polymer ?
#
loop_
_entity_poly.entity_id
_entity_poly.type
_entity_poly.pdbx_seq_one_letter_code
_entity_poly.pdbx_strand_id
1 'polypeptide(L)'
;MQIPKGKYRLEKRDLNFDIVDDLNFNNSGSCFYLRGGNGFGKTSFLEEIIIPALRTDNLSFLYIGQDIRTQLYTLRALLSIQGYKVSNTDEVELLRLWIHHSQSASVLILDEFDKYFPDYGFIFDWSDAFIRTYIIVTHLGMDCCEAAAKNHRIFNARFELVNIDGGLKNIRVKNE
;
A
#
# COMPACT_ATOMS: atom_id res chain seq x y z
N MET A 1 5.61 1.13 14.03
CA MET A 1 4.21 0.66 14.10
C MET A 1 4.18 -0.84 14.30
N GLN A 2 3.31 -1.30 15.18
CA GLN A 2 3.07 -2.72 15.43
C GLN A 2 1.56 -2.97 15.44
N ILE A 3 1.11 -4.04 14.78
CA ILE A 3 -0.26 -4.52 14.87
C ILE A 3 -0.21 -5.85 15.62
N PRO A 4 -0.80 -5.94 16.83
CA PRO A 4 -0.71 -7.14 17.66
C PRO A 4 -1.46 -8.32 17.00
N LYS A 5 -0.99 -9.52 17.28
CA LYS A 5 -1.74 -10.75 16.98
C LYS A 5 -3.11 -10.71 17.65
N GLY A 6 -4.11 -11.28 17.00
CA GLY A 6 -5.46 -11.29 17.54
C GLY A 6 -6.54 -11.37 16.47
N LYS A 7 -7.79 -11.36 16.93
CA LYS A 7 -8.96 -11.38 16.06
C LYS A 7 -9.54 -9.99 15.91
N TYR A 8 -9.64 -9.53 14.67
CA TYR A 8 -10.15 -8.23 14.30
C TYR A 8 -11.44 -8.40 13.49
N ARG A 9 -12.54 -7.84 13.97
CA ARG A 9 -13.82 -7.88 13.28
C ARG A 9 -14.14 -6.54 12.67
N LEU A 10 -14.36 -6.53 11.36
CA LEU A 10 -14.82 -5.37 10.61
C LEU A 10 -16.33 -5.50 10.39
N GLU A 11 -17.12 -4.92 11.31
CA GLU A 11 -18.59 -5.07 11.31
C GLU A 11 -19.24 -4.57 10.03
N LYS A 12 -18.79 -3.43 9.50
CA LYS A 12 -19.33 -2.82 8.29
C LYS A 12 -19.19 -3.69 7.04
N ARG A 13 -18.17 -4.54 7.00
CA ARG A 13 -17.85 -5.39 5.84
C ARG A 13 -18.11 -6.88 6.13
N ASP A 14 -18.55 -7.20 7.34
CA ASP A 14 -18.73 -8.59 7.83
C ASP A 14 -17.49 -9.46 7.58
N LEU A 15 -16.31 -8.89 7.87
CA LEU A 15 -15.00 -9.54 7.72
C LEU A 15 -14.35 -9.76 9.08
N ASN A 16 -13.74 -10.93 9.25
CA ASN A 16 -12.95 -11.26 10.42
C ASN A 16 -11.51 -11.54 10.00
N PHE A 17 -10.56 -10.86 10.62
CA PHE A 17 -9.13 -11.12 10.42
C PHE A 17 -8.55 -11.80 11.66
N ASP A 18 -7.90 -12.94 11.47
CA ASP A 18 -7.14 -13.67 12.48
C ASP A 18 -5.65 -13.44 12.20
N ILE A 19 -5.06 -12.49 12.92
CA ILE A 19 -3.63 -12.18 12.81
C ILE A 19 -2.89 -13.15 13.72
N VAL A 20 -2.13 -14.05 13.10
CA VAL A 20 -1.46 -15.15 13.82
C VAL A 20 -0.24 -14.69 14.60
N ASP A 21 0.52 -13.75 14.03
CA ASP A 21 1.75 -13.20 14.60
C ASP A 21 1.69 -11.67 14.61
N ASP A 22 2.39 -11.04 15.53
CA ASP A 22 2.53 -9.58 15.55
C ASP A 22 3.13 -9.07 14.24
N LEU A 23 2.43 -8.13 13.59
CA LEU A 23 2.93 -7.51 12.36
C LEU A 23 3.76 -6.27 12.73
N ASN A 24 5.06 -6.37 12.51
CA ASN A 24 6.01 -5.32 12.87
C ASN A 24 6.46 -4.54 11.62
N PHE A 25 6.21 -3.22 11.62
CA PHE A 25 6.59 -2.30 10.55
C PHE A 25 7.67 -1.31 11.02
N ASN A 26 8.58 -1.74 11.89
CA ASN A 26 9.47 -0.84 12.63
C ASN A 26 10.81 -0.55 11.94
N ASN A 27 11.12 -1.20 10.83
CA ASN A 27 12.42 -1.04 10.19
C ASN A 27 12.40 0.11 9.18
N SER A 28 13.17 1.15 9.43
CA SER A 28 13.42 2.21 8.46
C SER A 28 14.01 1.64 7.16
N GLY A 29 13.49 2.04 6.03
CA GLY A 29 13.88 1.52 4.72
C GLY A 29 13.26 0.18 4.35
N SER A 30 12.30 -0.30 5.15
CA SER A 30 11.65 -1.60 4.96
C SER A 30 10.59 -1.58 3.87
N CYS A 31 10.49 -2.70 3.16
CA CYS A 31 9.41 -2.95 2.22
C CYS A 31 8.59 -4.14 2.72
N PHE A 32 7.31 -3.93 2.92
CA PHE A 32 6.34 -4.92 3.36
C PHE A 32 5.42 -5.29 2.21
N TYR A 33 5.23 -6.57 2.04
CA TYR A 33 4.45 -7.13 0.98
C TYR A 33 3.21 -7.82 1.54
N LEU A 34 2.04 -7.38 1.11
CA LEU A 34 0.75 -7.93 1.52
C LEU A 34 0.07 -8.55 0.31
N ARG A 35 -0.04 -9.86 0.27
CA ARG A 35 -0.70 -10.56 -0.81
C ARG A 35 -1.92 -11.35 -0.35
N GLY A 36 -2.72 -11.78 -1.31
CA GLY A 36 -3.89 -12.64 -1.11
C GLY A 36 -4.74 -12.67 -2.35
N GLY A 37 -5.61 -13.65 -2.46
CA GLY A 37 -6.55 -13.77 -3.57
C GLY A 37 -7.50 -12.58 -3.71
N ASN A 38 -8.14 -12.48 -4.86
CA ASN A 38 -9.19 -11.49 -5.08
C ASN A 38 -10.34 -11.73 -4.09
N GLY A 39 -10.86 -10.66 -3.51
CA GLY A 39 -11.92 -10.72 -2.51
C GLY A 39 -11.46 -11.08 -1.10
N PHE A 40 -10.17 -11.34 -0.86
CA PHE A 40 -9.65 -11.68 0.48
C PHE A 40 -9.48 -10.47 1.40
N GLY A 41 -10.09 -9.35 1.07
CA GLY A 41 -10.15 -8.19 1.95
C GLY A 41 -8.84 -7.43 2.13
N LYS A 42 -7.87 -7.53 1.19
CA LYS A 42 -6.58 -6.82 1.27
C LYS A 42 -6.77 -5.31 1.49
N THR A 43 -7.57 -4.67 0.65
CA THR A 43 -7.89 -3.23 0.78
C THR A 43 -8.61 -2.95 2.10
N SER A 44 -9.53 -3.83 2.54
CA SER A 44 -10.22 -3.66 3.83
C SER A 44 -9.25 -3.76 5.00
N PHE A 45 -8.32 -4.71 4.95
CA PHE A 45 -7.26 -4.86 5.94
C PHE A 45 -6.37 -3.61 6.00
N LEU A 46 -6.01 -3.09 4.84
CA LEU A 46 -5.24 -1.86 4.71
C LEU A 46 -5.98 -0.67 5.30
N GLU A 47 -7.22 -0.42 4.86
CA GLU A 47 -7.98 0.78 5.20
C GLU A 47 -8.47 0.78 6.66
N GLU A 48 -8.83 -0.38 7.20
CA GLU A 48 -9.49 -0.46 8.51
C GLU A 48 -8.57 -1.00 9.62
N ILE A 49 -7.38 -1.51 9.30
CA ILE A 49 -6.42 -1.99 10.30
C ILE A 49 -5.07 -1.26 10.17
N ILE A 50 -4.43 -1.31 8.99
CA ILE A 50 -3.09 -0.73 8.82
C ILE A 50 -3.13 0.81 8.91
N ILE A 51 -3.99 1.46 8.13
CA ILE A 51 -4.09 2.94 8.11
C ILE A 51 -4.48 3.52 9.48
N PRO A 52 -5.45 2.97 10.21
CA PRO A 52 -5.74 3.42 11.58
C PRO A 52 -4.55 3.25 12.53
N ALA A 53 -3.79 2.16 12.42
CA ALA A 53 -2.58 1.96 13.22
C ALA A 53 -1.50 3.01 12.90
N LEU A 54 -1.28 3.33 11.62
CA LEU A 54 -0.37 4.42 11.21
C LEU A 54 -0.78 5.76 11.83
N ARG A 55 -2.08 6.07 11.81
CA ARG A 55 -2.62 7.30 12.42
C ARG A 55 -2.44 7.34 13.93
N THR A 56 -2.65 6.21 14.61
CA THR A 56 -2.44 6.08 16.06
C THR A 56 -0.98 6.34 16.45
N ASP A 57 -0.05 5.87 15.64
CA ASP A 57 1.39 6.08 15.83
C ASP A 57 1.88 7.44 15.28
N ASN A 58 0.96 8.32 14.83
CA ASN A 58 1.26 9.63 14.22
C ASN A 58 2.24 9.53 13.03
N LEU A 59 2.19 8.45 12.26
CA LEU A 59 2.99 8.27 11.05
C LEU A 59 2.28 8.90 9.86
N SER A 60 2.95 9.82 9.18
CA SER A 60 2.47 10.39 7.93
C SER A 60 2.63 9.40 6.79
N PHE A 61 1.62 9.28 5.94
CA PHE A 61 1.65 8.34 4.83
C PHE A 61 1.04 8.92 3.56
N LEU A 62 1.52 8.44 2.42
CA LEU A 62 0.91 8.62 1.11
C LEU A 62 0.25 7.31 0.70
N TYR A 63 -1.06 7.35 0.42
CA TYR A 63 -1.83 6.20 -0.04
C TYR A 63 -2.21 6.35 -1.51
N ILE A 64 -1.69 5.46 -2.33
CA ILE A 64 -2.03 5.31 -3.73
C ILE A 64 -2.89 4.06 -3.86
N GLY A 65 -4.19 4.27 -4.00
CA GLY A 65 -5.20 3.20 -3.98
C GLY A 65 -5.45 2.58 -5.34
N GLN A 66 -6.32 1.59 -5.35
CA GLN A 66 -6.71 0.84 -6.57
C GLN A 66 -7.27 1.73 -7.68
N ASP A 67 -7.98 2.80 -7.33
CA ASP A 67 -8.53 3.77 -8.30
C ASP A 67 -7.57 4.94 -8.51
N ILE A 68 -6.36 4.62 -8.94
CA ILE A 68 -5.32 5.62 -9.18
C ILE A 68 -5.74 6.66 -10.21
N ARG A 69 -6.53 6.31 -11.21
CA ARG A 69 -6.96 7.26 -12.24
C ARG A 69 -7.83 8.37 -11.66
N THR A 70 -8.79 8.02 -10.82
CA THR A 70 -9.61 9.02 -10.10
C THR A 70 -8.75 9.86 -9.16
N GLN A 71 -7.78 9.27 -8.47
CA GLN A 71 -6.85 9.99 -7.63
C GLN A 71 -5.99 10.98 -8.44
N LEU A 72 -5.43 10.57 -9.56
CA LEU A 72 -4.64 11.44 -10.45
C LEU A 72 -5.50 12.53 -11.11
N TYR A 73 -6.74 12.23 -11.47
CA TYR A 73 -7.67 13.23 -11.97
C TYR A 73 -7.96 14.31 -10.91
N THR A 74 -8.23 13.89 -9.68
CA THR A 74 -8.45 14.80 -8.55
C THR A 74 -7.20 15.63 -8.26
N LEU A 75 -6.02 15.01 -8.27
CA LEU A 75 -4.75 15.70 -8.10
C LEU A 75 -4.52 16.77 -9.19
N ARG A 76 -4.80 16.42 -10.44
CA ARG A 76 -4.69 17.36 -11.57
C ARG A 76 -5.57 18.60 -11.34
N ALA A 77 -6.80 18.39 -10.90
CA ALA A 77 -7.72 19.50 -10.60
C ALA A 77 -7.19 20.38 -9.45
N LEU A 78 -6.72 19.76 -8.37
CA LEU A 78 -6.15 20.48 -7.22
C LEU A 78 -4.90 21.29 -7.60
N LEU A 79 -3.98 20.69 -8.34
CA LEU A 79 -2.77 21.37 -8.82
C LEU A 79 -3.11 22.54 -9.75
N SER A 80 -4.10 22.37 -10.64
CA SER A 80 -4.57 23.45 -11.51
C SER A 80 -5.15 24.62 -10.72
N ILE A 81 -5.91 24.36 -9.66
CA ILE A 81 -6.44 25.39 -8.75
C ILE A 81 -5.29 26.14 -8.05
N GLN A 82 -4.22 25.44 -7.73
CA GLN A 82 -3.02 26.03 -7.12
C GLN A 82 -2.13 26.78 -8.13
N GLY A 83 -2.52 26.84 -9.40
CA GLY A 83 -1.81 27.58 -10.45
C GLY A 83 -0.75 26.77 -11.22
N TYR A 84 -0.65 25.46 -10.98
CA TYR A 84 0.27 24.62 -11.75
C TYR A 84 -0.31 24.33 -13.15
N LYS A 85 0.55 24.40 -14.17
CA LYS A 85 0.18 24.08 -15.56
C LYS A 85 0.26 22.56 -15.81
N VAL A 86 -0.76 21.82 -15.36
CA VAL A 86 -0.77 20.34 -15.41
C VAL A 86 -1.83 19.76 -16.38
N SER A 87 -2.46 20.60 -17.21
CA SER A 87 -3.56 20.14 -18.09
C SER A 87 -3.15 19.04 -19.08
N ASN A 88 -1.93 19.11 -19.60
CA ASN A 88 -1.36 18.17 -20.57
C ASN A 88 -0.29 17.26 -19.97
N THR A 89 -0.12 17.23 -18.64
CA THR A 89 0.84 16.39 -17.97
C THR A 89 0.36 14.94 -17.99
N ASP A 90 1.22 14.00 -18.37
CA ASP A 90 0.87 12.58 -18.37
C ASP A 90 0.71 12.02 -16.94
N GLU A 91 0.19 10.79 -16.83
CA GLU A 91 -0.12 10.18 -15.54
C GLU A 91 1.15 9.89 -14.72
N VAL A 92 2.25 9.51 -15.36
CA VAL A 92 3.52 9.21 -14.70
C VAL A 92 4.13 10.48 -14.11
N GLU A 93 4.12 11.58 -14.85
CA GLU A 93 4.61 12.86 -14.36
C GLU A 93 3.70 13.44 -13.26
N LEU A 94 2.39 13.28 -13.36
CA LEU A 94 1.48 13.64 -12.26
C LEU A 94 1.77 12.85 -10.99
N LEU A 95 2.02 11.56 -11.13
CA LEU A 95 2.39 10.69 -10.01
C LEU A 95 3.71 11.14 -9.39
N ARG A 96 4.71 11.47 -10.23
CA ARG A 96 6.00 12.02 -9.78
C ARG A 96 5.81 13.30 -8.98
N LEU A 97 5.01 14.22 -9.48
CA LEU A 97 4.67 15.46 -8.77
C LEU A 97 3.99 15.18 -7.43
N TRP A 98 3.04 14.24 -7.39
CA TRP A 98 2.36 13.86 -6.16
C TRP A 98 3.33 13.32 -5.11
N ILE A 99 4.18 12.36 -5.49
CA ILE A 99 5.20 11.81 -4.60
C ILE A 99 6.14 12.92 -4.12
N HIS A 100 6.60 13.79 -5.02
CA HIS A 100 7.49 14.89 -4.67
C HIS A 100 6.84 15.88 -3.68
N HIS A 101 5.57 16.24 -3.88
CA HIS A 101 4.84 17.12 -2.95
C HIS A 101 4.47 16.44 -1.62
N SER A 102 4.61 15.13 -1.52
CA SER A 102 4.31 14.34 -0.32
C SER A 102 5.55 14.04 0.54
N GLN A 103 6.59 14.87 0.48
CA GLN A 103 7.87 14.66 1.19
C GLN A 103 7.75 14.58 2.72
N SER A 104 6.62 15.02 3.30
CA SER A 104 6.33 14.82 4.71
C SER A 104 5.87 13.39 5.03
N ALA A 105 5.48 12.59 4.03
CA ALA A 105 5.08 11.22 4.24
C ALA A 105 6.31 10.34 4.49
N SER A 106 6.26 9.54 5.55
CA SER A 106 7.31 8.56 5.88
C SER A 106 6.95 7.15 5.41
N VAL A 107 5.70 6.91 5.06
CA VAL A 107 5.19 5.63 4.58
C VAL A 107 4.53 5.81 3.22
N LEU A 108 4.89 4.99 2.25
CA LEU A 108 4.21 4.90 0.96
C LEU A 108 3.44 3.58 0.88
N ILE A 109 2.16 3.68 0.60
CA ILE A 109 1.26 2.54 0.44
C ILE A 109 0.82 2.46 -1.02
N LEU A 110 1.08 1.31 -1.65
CA LEU A 110 0.68 1.02 -3.02
C LEU A 110 -0.34 -0.12 -3.01
N ASP A 111 -1.63 0.19 -3.28
CA ASP A 111 -2.69 -0.80 -3.28
C ASP A 111 -3.07 -1.20 -4.71
N GLU A 112 -2.67 -2.43 -5.10
CA GLU A 112 -2.85 -2.98 -6.44
C GLU A 112 -2.33 -2.07 -7.57
N PHE A 113 -1.30 -1.30 -7.26
CA PHE A 113 -0.66 -0.33 -8.14
C PHE A 113 -0.08 -0.98 -9.41
N ASP A 114 0.40 -2.21 -9.29
CA ASP A 114 0.92 -3.05 -10.35
C ASP A 114 -0.06 -3.31 -11.51
N LYS A 115 -1.34 -3.14 -11.28
CA LYS A 115 -2.37 -3.22 -12.35
C LYS A 115 -2.22 -2.11 -13.39
N TYR A 116 -1.75 -0.93 -12.99
CA TYR A 116 -1.61 0.23 -13.86
C TYR A 116 -0.16 0.49 -14.26
N PHE A 117 0.76 0.16 -13.38
CA PHE A 117 2.19 0.34 -13.56
C PHE A 117 2.93 -0.97 -13.25
N PRO A 118 2.93 -1.94 -14.19
CA PRO A 118 3.57 -3.24 -13.96
C PRO A 118 5.05 -3.13 -13.60
N ASP A 119 5.73 -2.12 -14.12
CA ASP A 119 7.13 -1.81 -13.83
C ASP A 119 7.22 -0.56 -12.93
N TYR A 120 6.85 -0.71 -11.66
CA TYR A 120 6.76 0.40 -10.73
C TYR A 120 8.06 0.72 -9.97
N GLY A 121 9.18 0.11 -10.37
CA GLY A 121 10.48 0.34 -9.73
C GLY A 121 10.91 1.81 -9.68
N PHE A 122 10.51 2.61 -10.66
CA PHE A 122 10.78 4.04 -10.71
C PHE A 122 10.29 4.82 -9.48
N ILE A 123 9.29 4.31 -8.76
CA ILE A 123 8.75 4.97 -7.55
C ILE A 123 9.81 5.05 -6.46
N PHE A 124 10.63 4.01 -6.31
CA PHE A 124 11.70 4.00 -5.32
C PHE A 124 12.74 5.08 -5.62
N ASP A 125 13.11 5.26 -6.90
CA ASP A 125 14.05 6.30 -7.31
C ASP A 125 13.55 7.71 -6.94
N TRP A 126 12.23 7.93 -6.99
CA TRP A 126 11.64 9.24 -6.68
C TRP A 126 11.44 9.49 -5.18
N SER A 127 11.28 8.46 -4.40
CA SER A 127 10.80 8.56 -3.02
C SER A 127 11.82 8.14 -1.96
N ASP A 128 12.88 7.44 -2.31
CA ASP A 128 13.88 6.90 -1.37
C ASP A 128 14.55 7.95 -0.48
N ALA A 129 14.58 9.20 -0.94
CA ALA A 129 15.16 10.29 -0.15
C ALA A 129 14.36 10.62 1.12
N PHE A 130 13.05 10.30 1.17
CA PHE A 130 12.17 10.68 2.27
C PHE A 130 11.24 9.56 2.75
N ILE A 131 10.85 8.61 1.89
CA ILE A 131 10.04 7.45 2.30
C ILE A 131 10.91 6.47 3.08
N ARG A 132 10.44 6.08 4.25
CA ARG A 132 11.11 5.15 5.17
C ARG A 132 10.57 3.75 5.10
N THR A 133 9.31 3.60 4.73
CA THR A 133 8.59 2.33 4.74
C THR A 133 7.68 2.25 3.53
N TYR A 134 7.71 1.12 2.85
CA TYR A 134 6.82 0.82 1.73
C TYR A 134 5.89 -0.32 2.12
N ILE A 135 4.60 -0.18 1.83
CA ILE A 135 3.60 -1.23 1.98
C ILE A 135 2.98 -1.48 0.62
N ILE A 136 3.27 -2.64 0.05
CA ILE A 136 2.82 -3.02 -1.29
C ILE A 136 1.76 -4.11 -1.17
N VAL A 137 0.56 -3.79 -1.61
CA VAL A 137 -0.60 -4.68 -1.60
C VAL A 137 -0.90 -5.14 -3.01
N THR A 138 -0.91 -6.45 -3.24
CA THR A 138 -1.11 -7.01 -4.58
C THR A 138 -1.66 -8.44 -4.52
N HIS A 139 -2.07 -8.96 -5.66
CA HIS A 139 -2.43 -10.37 -5.85
C HIS A 139 -1.37 -11.15 -6.63
N LEU A 140 -0.33 -10.47 -7.11
CA LEU A 140 0.76 -11.11 -7.86
C LEU A 140 1.64 -11.97 -6.96
N GLY A 141 2.31 -12.92 -7.57
CA GLY A 141 3.37 -13.68 -6.92
C GLY A 141 4.59 -12.82 -6.61
N MET A 142 5.37 -13.27 -5.65
CA MET A 142 6.55 -12.56 -5.15
C MET A 142 7.57 -12.26 -6.24
N ASP A 143 7.88 -13.24 -7.08
CA ASP A 143 8.86 -13.09 -8.18
C ASP A 143 8.45 -11.97 -9.15
N CYS A 144 7.15 -11.83 -9.41
CA CYS A 144 6.64 -10.74 -10.25
C CYS A 144 6.84 -9.38 -9.59
N CYS A 145 6.65 -9.29 -8.27
CA CYS A 145 6.82 -8.04 -7.54
C CYS A 145 8.27 -7.63 -7.41
N GLU A 146 9.17 -8.58 -7.16
CA GLU A 146 10.61 -8.33 -7.14
C GLU A 146 11.12 -7.87 -8.52
N ALA A 147 10.63 -8.51 -9.59
CA ALA A 147 10.96 -8.09 -10.95
C ALA A 147 10.41 -6.67 -11.26
N ALA A 148 9.17 -6.38 -10.88
CA ALA A 148 8.57 -5.07 -11.08
C ALA A 148 9.28 -3.97 -10.28
N ALA A 149 9.75 -4.30 -9.08
CA ALA A 149 10.57 -3.40 -8.27
C ALA A 149 12.01 -3.28 -8.78
N LYS A 150 12.39 -3.98 -9.86
CA LYS A 150 13.74 -3.98 -10.45
C LYS A 150 14.86 -4.29 -9.45
N ASN A 151 14.59 -5.13 -8.48
CA ASN A 151 15.49 -5.43 -7.37
C ASN A 151 15.93 -4.20 -6.54
N HIS A 152 15.20 -3.08 -6.62
CA HIS A 152 15.49 -1.91 -5.80
C HIS A 152 15.29 -2.19 -4.31
N ARG A 153 14.42 -3.15 -3.98
CA ARG A 153 14.06 -3.46 -2.60
C ARG A 153 14.04 -4.95 -2.32
N ILE A 154 14.58 -5.31 -1.17
CA ILE A 154 14.38 -6.62 -0.55
C ILE A 154 13.16 -6.49 0.38
N PHE A 155 12.20 -7.38 0.24
CA PHE A 155 11.05 -7.39 1.13
C PHE A 155 11.44 -7.89 2.51
N ASN A 156 11.27 -7.05 3.52
CA ASN A 156 11.64 -7.35 4.91
C ASN A 156 10.62 -8.25 5.60
N ALA A 157 9.35 -8.16 5.17
CA ALA A 157 8.31 -9.06 5.66
C ALA A 157 7.24 -9.27 4.57
N ARG A 158 6.70 -10.47 4.58
CA ARG A 158 5.68 -10.93 3.63
C ARG A 158 4.48 -11.39 4.43
N PHE A 159 3.34 -10.77 4.19
CA PHE A 159 2.09 -11.13 4.84
C PHE A 159 1.14 -11.70 3.82
N GLU A 160 0.61 -12.88 4.09
CA GLU A 160 -0.38 -13.52 3.25
C GLU A 160 -1.75 -13.55 3.92
N LEU A 161 -2.77 -13.09 3.18
CA LEU A 161 -4.17 -13.24 3.55
C LEU A 161 -4.70 -14.54 2.95
N VAL A 162 -5.11 -15.46 3.81
CA VAL A 162 -5.63 -16.77 3.42
C VAL A 162 -7.06 -16.91 3.93
N ASN A 163 -7.96 -17.29 3.04
CA ASN A 163 -9.32 -17.63 3.43
C ASN A 163 -9.33 -18.93 4.22
N ILE A 164 -10.03 -18.98 5.35
CA ILE A 164 -10.03 -20.14 6.26
C ILE A 164 -11.15 -21.11 5.94
N ASP A 165 -12.32 -20.61 5.52
CA ASP A 165 -13.56 -21.38 5.45
C ASP A 165 -14.24 -21.39 4.08
N GLY A 166 -13.60 -20.81 3.06
CA GLY A 166 -14.19 -20.69 1.72
C GLY A 166 -15.31 -19.64 1.61
N GLY A 167 -15.76 -19.05 2.71
CA GLY A 167 -16.86 -18.07 2.76
C GLY A 167 -16.44 -16.63 2.55
N LEU A 168 -15.17 -16.36 2.31
CA LEU A 168 -14.56 -15.01 2.16
C LEU A 168 -14.77 -14.07 3.36
N LYS A 169 -15.22 -14.61 4.50
CA LYS A 169 -15.51 -13.79 5.70
C LYS A 169 -14.46 -13.94 6.80
N ASN A 170 -13.81 -15.09 6.86
CA ASN A 170 -12.78 -15.38 7.84
C ASN A 170 -11.42 -15.49 7.16
N ILE A 171 -10.57 -14.51 7.41
CA ILE A 171 -9.28 -14.32 6.75
C ILE A 171 -8.18 -14.46 7.80
N ARG A 172 -7.23 -15.33 7.54
CA ARG A 172 -6.01 -15.43 8.35
C ARG A 172 -4.91 -14.58 7.72
N VAL A 173 -4.24 -13.81 8.56
CA VAL A 173 -3.03 -13.08 8.18
C VAL A 173 -1.84 -13.77 8.83
N LYS A 174 -0.93 -14.27 8.01
CA LYS A 174 0.29 -14.96 8.45
C LYS A 174 1.53 -14.35 7.81
N ASN A 175 2.66 -14.48 8.50
CA ASN A 175 3.97 -14.25 7.92
C ASN A 175 4.31 -15.41 6.97
N GLU A 176 4.93 -15.12 5.81
CA GLU A 176 5.55 -16.11 4.91
C GLU A 176 7.02 -16.32 5.25
#